data_9c35f0f65718f9a2e222f1910f448db7
#
_entry.id   9c35f0f65718f9a2e222f1910f448db7
#
_cell.length_a   1.000
_cell.length_b   1.000
_cell.length_c   1.000
_cell.angle_alpha   90.00
_cell.angle_beta   90.00
_cell.angle_gamma   90.00
#
_symmetry.space_group_name_H-M   'P 1'
#
loop_
_entity.id
_entity.type
_entity.pdbx_description
1 polymer ?
#
loop_
_entity_poly.entity_id
_entity_poly.type
_entity_poly.pdbx_seq_one_letter_code
_entity_poly.pdbx_strand_id
1 'polypeptide(L)'
;MRIFLLLLLGLSCQAVASDRKEWATLTGCRHVAHKNDDGDSFHVRCGGEQFVLRLYFVDTPETNLTYGERTREQAEHFGATLDRTLKAGARARVFVRDTLREPFTVITRKAYAQGAGREPRYYGLVIVGGNPAAGRWLDEILVLAGLARVKGVAVNIPGGEKARAHAQRLRVLEEHAKQRRRGLWAPGPG
;
A
#
# COMPACT_ATOMS: atom_id res chain seq x y z
N MET A 1 57.55 -33.66 -33.89
CA MET A 1 57.31 -32.89 -32.69
C MET A 1 56.00 -32.11 -32.90
N ARG A 2 54.87 -32.64 -32.47
CA ARG A 2 53.51 -32.06 -32.68
C ARG A 2 53.11 -31.29 -31.41
N ILE A 3 52.98 -29.99 -31.55
CA ILE A 3 52.54 -29.11 -30.47
C ILE A 3 51.00 -29.10 -30.47
N PHE A 4 50.40 -29.62 -29.38
CA PHE A 4 48.95 -29.56 -29.15
C PHE A 4 48.62 -28.22 -28.46
N LEU A 5 47.90 -27.36 -29.16
CA LEU A 5 47.42 -26.08 -28.61
C LEU A 5 46.08 -26.35 -27.95
N LEU A 6 46.00 -26.36 -26.62
CA LEU A 6 44.78 -26.44 -25.83
C LEU A 6 44.12 -25.05 -25.79
N LEU A 7 43.01 -24.91 -26.51
CA LEU A 7 42.11 -23.74 -26.41
C LEU A 7 41.24 -23.92 -25.15
N LEU A 8 41.54 -23.14 -24.11
CA LEU A 8 40.67 -22.97 -22.93
C LEU A 8 39.50 -22.01 -23.32
N LEU A 9 38.32 -22.55 -23.60
CA LEU A 9 37.09 -21.75 -23.66
C LEU A 9 36.69 -21.35 -22.23
N GLY A 10 36.96 -20.10 -21.87
CA GLY A 10 36.43 -19.48 -20.66
C GLY A 10 34.92 -19.25 -20.80
N LEU A 11 34.11 -20.05 -20.13
CA LEU A 11 32.68 -19.77 -19.98
C LEU A 11 32.51 -18.57 -19.03
N SER A 12 32.34 -17.39 -19.57
CA SER A 12 31.90 -16.20 -18.81
C SER A 12 30.45 -16.39 -18.42
N CYS A 13 30.21 -16.82 -17.20
CA CYS A 13 28.88 -16.79 -16.59
C CYS A 13 28.52 -15.30 -16.33
N GLN A 14 27.83 -14.67 -17.28
CA GLN A 14 27.23 -13.37 -17.06
C GLN A 14 26.08 -13.57 -16.09
N ALA A 15 26.26 -13.15 -14.84
CA ALA A 15 25.20 -13.04 -13.87
C ALA A 15 24.16 -12.05 -14.43
N VAL A 16 22.99 -12.56 -14.79
CA VAL A 16 21.83 -11.73 -15.11
C VAL A 16 21.49 -10.97 -13.82
N ALA A 17 21.90 -9.70 -13.76
CA ALA A 17 21.50 -8.81 -12.67
C ALA A 17 19.98 -8.76 -12.65
N SER A 18 19.38 -9.36 -11.63
CA SER A 18 17.95 -9.26 -11.37
C SER A 18 17.64 -7.78 -11.16
N ASP A 19 16.81 -7.20 -12.05
CA ASP A 19 16.34 -5.80 -11.98
C ASP A 19 15.31 -5.61 -10.83
N ARG A 20 15.56 -6.24 -9.69
CA ARG A 20 14.80 -6.06 -8.46
C ARG A 20 15.32 -4.79 -7.79
N LYS A 21 14.61 -3.69 -8.00
CA LYS A 21 14.86 -2.46 -7.25
C LYS A 21 14.92 -2.78 -5.76
N GLU A 22 15.99 -2.36 -5.11
CA GLU A 22 16.21 -2.54 -3.67
C GLU A 22 15.18 -1.73 -2.87
N TRP A 23 14.92 -2.19 -1.65
CA TRP A 23 14.07 -1.47 -0.72
C TRP A 23 14.79 -0.23 -0.17
N ALA A 24 14.12 0.90 -0.22
CA ALA A 24 14.54 2.13 0.41
C ALA A 24 13.61 2.46 1.58
N THR A 25 14.18 2.93 2.69
CA THR A 25 13.46 3.48 3.84
C THR A 25 13.62 5.00 3.80
N LEU A 26 12.52 5.69 3.52
CA LEU A 26 12.46 7.15 3.41
C LEU A 26 11.81 7.71 4.68
N THR A 27 12.60 8.37 5.51
CA THR A 27 12.14 8.97 6.78
C THR A 27 11.78 10.44 6.59
N GLY A 28 10.97 10.98 7.51
CA GLY A 28 10.56 12.38 7.47
C GLY A 28 9.65 12.74 6.30
N CYS A 29 8.98 11.75 5.72
CA CYS A 29 8.01 11.98 4.66
C CYS A 29 6.81 12.78 5.19
N ARG A 30 6.17 13.55 4.32
CA ARG A 30 4.97 14.33 4.64
C ARG A 30 3.89 14.07 3.60
N HIS A 31 2.65 14.02 4.07
CA HIS A 31 1.48 14.01 3.19
C HIS A 31 1.35 15.35 2.49
N VAL A 32 1.08 15.34 1.19
CA VAL A 32 0.81 16.52 0.36
C VAL A 32 -0.64 16.41 -0.12
N ALA A 33 -1.51 17.26 0.44
CA ALA A 33 -2.93 17.20 0.11
C ALA A 33 -3.16 17.45 -1.39
N HIS A 34 -3.90 16.55 -2.02
CA HIS A 34 -4.26 16.66 -3.43
C HIS A 34 -5.71 16.19 -3.66
N LYS A 35 -6.39 16.78 -4.65
CA LYS A 35 -7.81 16.49 -4.94
C LYS A 35 -8.07 15.02 -5.35
N ASN A 36 -7.07 14.36 -5.93
CA ASN A 36 -7.15 12.98 -6.40
C ASN A 36 -6.71 11.95 -5.35
N ASP A 37 -6.38 12.38 -4.12
CA ASP A 37 -6.05 11.46 -3.06
C ASP A 37 -7.27 10.63 -2.65
N ASP A 38 -7.02 9.38 -2.31
CA ASP A 38 -7.96 8.49 -1.64
C ASP A 38 -7.32 7.86 -0.39
N GLY A 39 -7.94 6.86 0.20
CA GLY A 39 -7.43 6.28 1.45
C GLY A 39 -6.21 5.36 1.28
N ASP A 40 -5.96 4.82 0.08
CA ASP A 40 -4.84 3.91 -0.18
C ASP A 40 -3.88 4.43 -1.26
N SER A 41 -4.17 5.62 -1.81
CA SER A 41 -3.38 6.24 -2.86
C SER A 41 -3.36 7.76 -2.64
N PHE A 42 -2.22 8.31 -2.29
CA PHE A 42 -2.10 9.70 -1.88
C PHE A 42 -0.70 10.27 -2.17
N HIS A 43 -0.63 11.58 -2.27
CA HIS A 43 0.63 12.28 -2.56
C HIS A 43 1.50 12.38 -1.32
N VAL A 44 2.77 12.09 -1.49
CA VAL A 44 3.79 12.21 -0.44
C VAL A 44 5.00 12.99 -0.94
N ARG A 45 5.64 13.69 -0.04
CA ARG A 45 6.96 14.30 -0.24
C ARG A 45 7.96 13.68 0.71
N CYS A 46 9.01 13.07 0.17
CA CYS A 46 10.10 12.47 0.92
C CYS A 46 11.41 13.13 0.48
N GLY A 47 12.03 13.93 1.34
CA GLY A 47 13.16 14.76 0.92
C GLY A 47 12.73 15.76 -0.16
N GLY A 48 13.46 15.80 -1.28
CA GLY A 48 13.17 16.66 -2.43
C GLY A 48 12.21 16.06 -3.46
N GLU A 49 11.78 14.80 -3.31
CA GLU A 49 10.96 14.10 -4.29
C GLU A 49 9.49 14.05 -3.86
N GLN A 50 8.59 14.29 -4.82
CA GLN A 50 7.15 14.12 -4.64
C GLN A 50 6.63 13.06 -5.60
N PHE A 51 5.76 12.17 -5.10
CA PHE A 51 5.16 11.09 -5.88
C PHE A 51 3.83 10.65 -5.26
N VAL A 52 3.04 9.90 -6.02
CA VAL A 52 1.85 9.23 -5.50
C VAL A 52 2.26 7.90 -4.88
N LEU A 53 1.94 7.71 -3.61
CA LEU A 53 2.12 6.44 -2.93
C LEU A 53 0.83 5.61 -3.04
N ARG A 54 0.94 4.33 -3.44
CA ARG A 54 -0.12 3.33 -3.37
C ARG A 54 0.24 2.32 -2.28
N LEU A 55 -0.63 2.12 -1.32
CA LEU A 55 -0.40 1.13 -0.28
C LEU A 55 -0.39 -0.30 -0.84
N TYR A 56 0.51 -1.13 -0.32
CA TYR A 56 0.45 -2.56 -0.47
C TYR A 56 -0.68 -3.14 0.40
N PHE A 57 -1.13 -4.34 0.11
CA PHE A 57 -2.05 -5.20 0.88
C PHE A 57 -3.48 -4.74 1.01
N VAL A 58 -3.78 -3.47 0.92
CA VAL A 58 -5.11 -2.92 1.24
C VAL A 58 -5.76 -2.20 0.07
N ASP A 59 -7.07 -2.12 0.15
CA ASP A 59 -7.93 -1.44 -0.80
C ASP A 59 -9.00 -0.68 -0.01
N THR A 60 -8.95 0.66 -0.09
CA THR A 60 -9.97 1.51 0.54
C THR A 60 -11.15 1.72 -0.39
N PRO A 61 -12.35 2.01 0.14
CA PRO A 61 -13.51 2.34 -0.68
C PRO A 61 -13.22 3.52 -1.60
N GLU A 62 -13.79 3.45 -2.82
CA GLU A 62 -13.72 4.52 -3.81
C GLU A 62 -14.44 5.79 -3.31
N THR A 63 -13.98 6.95 -3.77
CA THR A 63 -14.59 8.25 -3.44
C THR A 63 -15.66 8.69 -4.45
N ASN A 64 -15.75 7.99 -5.59
CA ASN A 64 -16.70 8.28 -6.68
C ASN A 64 -16.96 7.01 -7.50
N LEU A 65 -17.87 7.10 -8.49
CA LEU A 65 -18.29 5.98 -9.32
C LEU A 65 -17.47 5.81 -10.61
N THR A 66 -16.33 6.44 -10.75
CA THR A 66 -15.46 6.29 -11.94
C THR A 66 -15.14 4.82 -12.21
N TYR A 67 -15.00 4.03 -11.16
CA TYR A 67 -14.77 2.58 -11.22
C TYR A 67 -15.95 1.82 -10.60
N GLY A 68 -17.14 1.94 -11.20
CA GLY A 68 -18.40 1.45 -10.65
C GLY A 68 -18.40 -0.04 -10.27
N GLU A 69 -17.77 -0.92 -11.08
CA GLU A 69 -17.61 -2.34 -10.76
C GLU A 69 -16.83 -2.55 -9.45
N ARG A 70 -15.70 -1.87 -9.30
CA ARG A 70 -14.89 -1.95 -8.09
C ARG A 70 -15.64 -1.43 -6.86
N THR A 71 -16.43 -0.36 -7.03
CA THR A 71 -17.27 0.15 -5.93
C THR A 71 -18.35 -0.86 -5.52
N ARG A 72 -18.94 -1.60 -6.47
CA ARG A 72 -19.89 -2.70 -6.17
C ARG A 72 -19.21 -3.83 -5.40
N GLU A 73 -18.05 -4.31 -5.86
CA GLU A 73 -17.29 -5.32 -5.12
C GLU A 73 -16.96 -4.89 -3.69
N GLN A 74 -16.64 -3.60 -3.50
CA GLN A 74 -16.37 -3.07 -2.17
C GLN A 74 -17.65 -3.05 -1.32
N ALA A 75 -18.76 -2.61 -1.87
CA ALA A 75 -20.05 -2.59 -1.20
C ALA A 75 -20.47 -4.01 -0.76
N GLU A 76 -20.35 -5.00 -1.63
CA GLU A 76 -20.63 -6.41 -1.36
C GLU A 76 -19.72 -6.95 -0.24
N HIS A 77 -18.40 -6.69 -0.30
CA HIS A 77 -17.45 -7.13 0.71
C HIS A 77 -17.82 -6.65 2.11
N PHE A 78 -18.24 -5.39 2.25
CA PHE A 78 -18.61 -4.79 3.53
C PHE A 78 -20.07 -5.01 3.92
N GLY A 79 -20.91 -5.58 3.05
CA GLY A 79 -22.35 -5.66 3.27
C GLY A 79 -23.00 -4.27 3.35
N ALA A 80 -22.56 -3.33 2.54
CA ALA A 80 -22.97 -1.93 2.56
C ALA A 80 -23.64 -1.50 1.24
N THR A 81 -24.37 -0.38 1.27
CA THR A 81 -24.88 0.25 0.05
C THR A 81 -23.77 1.01 -0.68
N LEU A 82 -23.96 1.29 -1.98
CA LEU A 82 -23.01 2.08 -2.77
C LEU A 82 -22.78 3.47 -2.15
N ASP A 83 -23.85 4.14 -1.71
CA ASP A 83 -23.75 5.46 -1.06
C ASP A 83 -22.89 5.42 0.22
N ARG A 84 -23.10 4.41 1.07
CA ARG A 84 -22.27 4.22 2.26
C ARG A 84 -20.82 3.93 1.92
N THR A 85 -20.58 3.16 0.85
CA THR A 85 -19.24 2.83 0.37
C THR A 85 -18.50 4.09 -0.08
N LEU A 86 -19.13 4.94 -0.90
CA LEU A 86 -18.55 6.21 -1.33
C LEU A 86 -18.30 7.18 -0.16
N LYS A 87 -19.22 7.29 0.78
CA LYS A 87 -19.04 8.07 2.01
C LYS A 87 -17.89 7.54 2.86
N ALA A 88 -17.69 6.22 2.90
CA ALA A 88 -16.56 5.61 3.59
C ALA A 88 -15.23 5.89 2.89
N GLY A 89 -15.19 5.92 1.56
CA GLY A 89 -14.01 6.35 0.80
C GLY A 89 -13.60 7.79 1.13
N ALA A 90 -14.56 8.71 1.16
CA ALA A 90 -14.30 10.09 1.59
C ALA A 90 -13.78 10.16 3.03
N ARG A 91 -14.34 9.34 3.94
CA ARG A 91 -13.84 9.23 5.33
C ARG A 91 -12.45 8.64 5.41
N ALA A 92 -12.13 7.61 4.61
CA ALA A 92 -10.82 7.00 4.57
C ALA A 92 -9.75 8.03 4.13
N ARG A 93 -10.03 8.84 3.12
CA ARG A 93 -9.15 9.94 2.68
C ARG A 93 -8.87 10.93 3.82
N VAL A 94 -9.91 11.39 4.52
CA VAL A 94 -9.77 12.32 5.66
C VAL A 94 -8.97 11.66 6.78
N PHE A 95 -9.27 10.41 7.09
CA PHE A 95 -8.60 9.63 8.13
C PHE A 95 -7.10 9.47 7.86
N VAL A 96 -6.71 9.16 6.61
CA VAL A 96 -5.29 9.07 6.22
C VAL A 96 -4.60 10.43 6.34
N ARG A 97 -5.20 11.49 5.82
CA ARG A 97 -4.67 12.85 5.96
C ARG A 97 -4.39 13.20 7.42
N ASP A 98 -5.34 12.90 8.32
CA ASP A 98 -5.23 13.25 9.73
C ASP A 98 -4.24 12.34 10.47
N THR A 99 -4.15 11.06 10.08
CA THR A 99 -3.17 10.09 10.59
C THR A 99 -1.73 10.45 10.17
N LEU A 100 -1.56 11.02 8.97
CA LEU A 100 -0.27 11.41 8.40
C LEU A 100 0.05 12.91 8.57
N ARG A 101 -0.55 13.56 9.56
CA ARG A 101 -0.29 14.98 9.87
C ARG A 101 1.15 15.23 10.27
N GLU A 102 1.71 14.35 11.10
CA GLU A 102 3.10 14.36 11.50
C GLU A 102 3.99 13.62 10.49
N PRO A 103 5.31 13.86 10.47
CA PRO A 103 6.23 13.13 9.61
C PRO A 103 6.15 11.63 9.84
N PHE A 104 6.25 10.87 8.75
CA PHE A 104 6.16 9.41 8.76
C PHE A 104 7.28 8.78 7.92
N THR A 105 7.35 7.46 7.94
CA THR A 105 8.33 6.70 7.16
C THR A 105 7.63 5.94 6.03
N VAL A 106 8.20 6.03 4.83
CA VAL A 106 7.79 5.25 3.65
C VAL A 106 8.86 4.19 3.37
N ILE A 107 8.43 2.95 3.21
CA ILE A 107 9.30 1.84 2.77
C ILE A 107 8.84 1.45 1.37
N THR A 108 9.70 1.63 0.38
CA THR A 108 9.37 1.41 -1.02
C THR A 108 10.56 0.88 -1.80
N ARG A 109 10.32 0.17 -2.87
CA ARG A 109 11.31 -0.14 -3.90
C ARG A 109 11.01 0.57 -5.22
N LYS A 110 10.16 1.61 -5.17
CA LYS A 110 9.70 2.39 -6.31
C LYS A 110 9.17 1.50 -7.46
N ALA A 111 8.49 0.39 -7.09
CA ALA A 111 7.76 -0.41 -8.05
C ALA A 111 6.53 0.37 -8.51
N TYR A 112 6.39 0.53 -9.82
CA TYR A 112 5.28 1.29 -10.39
C TYR A 112 3.93 0.64 -10.05
N ALA A 113 2.99 1.46 -9.57
CA ALA A 113 1.60 1.10 -9.43
C ALA A 113 0.81 1.65 -10.62
N GLN A 114 -0.05 0.83 -11.21
CA GLN A 114 -0.92 1.29 -12.31
C GLN A 114 -1.87 2.39 -11.82
N GLY A 115 -2.12 3.38 -12.66
CA GLY A 115 -3.03 4.49 -12.40
C GLY A 115 -3.20 5.38 -13.61
N ALA A 116 -4.28 6.17 -13.65
CA ALA A 116 -4.62 7.03 -14.76
C ALA A 116 -3.82 8.37 -14.80
N GLY A 117 -3.02 8.66 -13.78
CA GLY A 117 -2.27 9.91 -13.66
C GLY A 117 -0.95 9.91 -14.45
N ARG A 118 -0.42 11.11 -14.75
CA ARG A 118 0.90 11.31 -15.36
C ARG A 118 2.03 11.31 -14.31
N GLU A 119 1.71 11.48 -13.05
CA GLU A 119 2.68 11.50 -11.95
C GLU A 119 3.19 10.10 -11.61
N PRO A 120 4.46 9.97 -11.21
CA PRO A 120 4.99 8.69 -10.76
C PRO A 120 4.16 8.16 -9.58
N ARG A 121 3.67 6.94 -9.69
CA ARG A 121 2.91 6.25 -8.66
C ARG A 121 3.65 4.99 -8.27
N TYR A 122 4.03 4.90 -7.00
CA TYR A 122 4.82 3.79 -6.49
C TYR A 122 4.10 3.05 -5.37
N TYR A 123 4.25 1.73 -5.35
CA TYR A 123 3.85 0.94 -4.21
C TYR A 123 4.76 1.21 -3.01
N GLY A 124 4.17 1.27 -1.80
CA GLY A 124 4.92 1.40 -0.57
C GLY A 124 4.14 0.93 0.65
N LEU A 125 4.90 0.81 1.73
CA LEU A 125 4.43 0.58 3.09
C LEU A 125 4.65 1.86 3.87
N VAL A 126 3.78 2.17 4.83
CA VAL A 126 3.87 3.38 5.64
C VAL A 126 3.90 3.01 7.11
N ILE A 127 4.90 3.54 7.81
CA ILE A 127 4.98 3.48 9.27
C ILE A 127 4.65 4.86 9.83
N VAL A 128 3.60 4.92 10.63
CA VAL A 128 3.12 6.14 11.32
C VAL A 128 3.79 6.24 12.67
N GLY A 129 4.26 7.42 13.02
CA GLY A 129 5.03 7.70 14.24
C GLY A 129 6.50 8.00 13.90
N GLY A 130 7.14 8.80 14.74
CA GLY A 130 8.50 9.32 14.48
C GLY A 130 9.62 8.28 14.57
N ASN A 131 9.37 7.12 15.17
CA ASN A 131 10.33 6.01 15.26
C ASN A 131 9.84 4.80 14.46
N PRO A 132 10.51 4.43 13.35
CA PRO A 132 10.10 3.28 12.55
C PRO A 132 10.05 1.95 13.33
N ALA A 133 10.89 1.76 14.34
CA ALA A 133 10.93 0.54 15.16
C ALA A 133 9.75 0.42 16.14
N ALA A 134 9.12 1.54 16.50
CA ALA A 134 7.98 1.61 17.43
C ALA A 134 6.70 2.12 16.76
N GLY A 135 6.74 2.44 15.48
CA GLY A 135 5.62 2.94 14.72
C GLY A 135 4.60 1.85 14.38
N ARG A 136 3.43 2.28 13.92
CA ARG A 136 2.35 1.39 13.48
C ARG A 136 2.21 1.43 11.97
N TRP A 137 1.90 0.31 11.37
CA TRP A 137 1.64 0.21 9.94
C TRP A 137 0.30 0.88 9.57
N LEU A 138 0.30 1.72 8.55
CA LEU A 138 -0.91 2.44 8.12
C LEU A 138 -1.98 1.50 7.57
N ASP A 139 -1.60 0.43 6.89
CA ASP A 139 -2.51 -0.60 6.41
C ASP A 139 -3.24 -1.30 7.56
N GLU A 140 -2.54 -1.62 8.67
CA GLU A 140 -3.15 -2.17 9.89
C GLU A 140 -4.12 -1.16 10.55
N ILE A 141 -3.74 0.10 10.61
CA ILE A 141 -4.57 1.18 11.15
C ILE A 141 -5.87 1.31 10.35
N LEU A 142 -5.78 1.30 9.02
CA LEU A 142 -6.94 1.41 8.11
C LEU A 142 -7.87 0.21 8.21
N VAL A 143 -7.32 -1.01 8.20
CA VAL A 143 -8.10 -2.24 8.34
C VAL A 143 -8.80 -2.30 9.70
N LEU A 144 -8.09 -2.01 10.77
CA LEU A 144 -8.65 -2.00 12.13
C LEU A 144 -9.72 -0.91 12.34
N ALA A 145 -9.64 0.19 11.58
CA ALA A 145 -10.66 1.24 11.56
C ALA A 145 -11.90 0.86 10.73
N GLY A 146 -11.88 -0.26 9.99
CA GLY A 146 -12.94 -0.67 9.06
C GLY A 146 -13.06 0.24 7.84
N LEU A 147 -11.94 0.85 7.42
CA LEU A 147 -11.83 1.78 6.29
C LEU A 147 -11.06 1.19 5.10
N ALA A 148 -10.56 -0.02 5.22
CA ALA A 148 -9.94 -0.76 4.14
C ALA A 148 -10.25 -2.25 4.25
N ARG A 149 -10.31 -2.93 3.10
CA ARG A 149 -10.35 -4.39 3.00
C ARG A 149 -8.96 -4.93 2.68
N VAL A 150 -8.70 -6.19 3.04
CA VAL A 150 -7.45 -6.89 2.73
C VAL A 150 -7.47 -7.37 1.29
N LYS A 151 -7.14 -6.47 0.37
CA LYS A 151 -7.04 -6.71 -1.08
C LYS A 151 -5.98 -5.78 -1.67
N GLY A 152 -5.13 -6.29 -2.52
CA GLY A 152 -4.10 -5.49 -3.17
C GLY A 152 -2.86 -6.32 -3.49
N VAL A 153 -1.83 -5.65 -3.96
CA VAL A 153 -0.54 -6.30 -4.25
C VAL A 153 0.14 -6.64 -2.92
N ALA A 154 0.45 -7.92 -2.74
CA ALA A 154 1.17 -8.41 -1.56
C ALA A 154 2.68 -8.50 -1.85
N VAL A 155 3.50 -8.24 -0.84
CA VAL A 155 4.96 -8.25 -0.96
C VAL A 155 5.60 -8.76 0.32
N ASN A 156 6.75 -9.42 0.21
CA ASN A 156 7.56 -9.73 1.40
C ASN A 156 8.11 -8.43 1.99
N ILE A 157 7.87 -8.22 3.27
CA ILE A 157 8.28 -6.99 3.96
C ILE A 157 9.78 -7.02 4.22
N PRO A 158 10.50 -5.91 4.04
CA PRO A 158 11.89 -5.81 4.45
C PRO A 158 12.05 -6.15 5.95
N GLY A 159 13.10 -6.89 6.28
CA GLY A 159 13.28 -7.40 7.65
C GLY A 159 12.79 -8.84 7.85
N GLY A 160 12.21 -9.47 6.81
CA GLY A 160 12.00 -10.92 6.75
C GLY A 160 10.56 -11.39 6.90
N GLU A 161 9.59 -10.52 7.18
CA GLU A 161 8.19 -10.96 7.25
C GLU A 161 7.67 -11.35 5.86
N LYS A 162 7.11 -12.55 5.75
CA LYS A 162 6.53 -13.04 4.50
C LYS A 162 5.19 -12.36 4.21
N ALA A 163 4.92 -12.08 2.93
CA ALA A 163 3.66 -11.48 2.46
C ALA A 163 2.42 -12.19 3.02
N ARG A 164 2.45 -13.53 3.06
CA ARG A 164 1.35 -14.34 3.60
C ARG A 164 1.11 -14.09 5.09
N ALA A 165 2.16 -13.94 5.88
CA ALA A 165 2.05 -13.71 7.33
C ALA A 165 1.45 -12.33 7.60
N HIS A 166 1.94 -11.29 6.92
CA HIS A 166 1.37 -9.94 7.03
C HIS A 166 -0.10 -9.90 6.60
N ALA A 167 -0.44 -10.47 5.45
CA ALA A 167 -1.83 -10.54 4.98
C ALA A 167 -2.73 -11.31 5.97
N GLN A 168 -2.23 -12.36 6.61
CA GLN A 168 -2.98 -13.09 7.64
C GLN A 168 -3.23 -12.23 8.88
N ARG A 169 -2.24 -11.47 9.32
CA ARG A 169 -2.39 -10.51 10.43
C ARG A 169 -3.44 -9.44 10.10
N LEU A 170 -3.41 -8.90 8.88
CA LEU A 170 -4.43 -7.95 8.42
C LEU A 170 -5.84 -8.56 8.43
N ARG A 171 -6.02 -9.83 8.02
CA ARG A 171 -7.34 -10.50 8.09
C ARG A 171 -7.84 -10.66 9.52
N VAL A 172 -6.96 -10.91 10.48
CA VAL A 172 -7.35 -10.92 11.90
C VAL A 172 -7.83 -9.55 12.35
N LEU A 173 -7.16 -8.48 11.94
CA LEU A 173 -7.58 -7.10 12.23
C LEU A 173 -8.89 -6.73 11.53
N GLU A 174 -9.11 -7.19 10.31
CA GLU A 174 -10.37 -7.02 9.57
C GLU A 174 -11.53 -7.70 10.30
N GLU A 175 -11.34 -8.93 10.78
CA GLU A 175 -12.35 -9.63 11.57
C GLU A 175 -12.64 -8.92 12.91
N HIS A 176 -11.63 -8.39 13.58
CA HIS A 176 -11.83 -7.55 14.76
C HIS A 176 -12.62 -6.28 14.45
N ALA A 177 -12.33 -5.62 13.33
CA ALA A 177 -13.07 -4.43 12.90
C ALA A 177 -14.55 -4.76 12.63
N LYS A 178 -14.82 -5.90 12.00
CA LYS A 178 -16.16 -6.42 11.72
C LYS A 178 -16.94 -6.74 12.98
N GLN A 179 -16.37 -7.52 13.91
CA GLN A 179 -16.98 -7.85 15.20
C GLN A 179 -17.32 -6.62 16.02
N ARG A 180 -16.45 -5.59 15.99
CA ARG A 180 -16.65 -4.32 16.68
C ARG A 180 -17.45 -3.30 15.87
N ARG A 181 -17.99 -3.68 14.70
CA ARG A 181 -18.78 -2.82 13.82
C ARG A 181 -18.11 -1.47 13.51
N ARG A 182 -16.81 -1.49 13.23
CA ARG A 182 -16.05 -0.28 12.95
C ARG A 182 -16.19 0.15 11.49
N GLY A 183 -16.11 1.45 11.26
CA GLY A 183 -16.09 2.02 9.91
C GLY A 183 -17.28 1.57 9.05
N LEU A 184 -16.98 0.95 7.92
CA LEU A 184 -18.01 0.47 6.98
C LEU A 184 -18.71 -0.83 7.44
N TRP A 185 -18.13 -1.55 8.42
CA TRP A 185 -18.75 -2.71 9.08
C TRP A 185 -19.89 -2.33 10.04
N ALA A 186 -20.00 -1.05 10.42
CA ALA A 186 -21.13 -0.60 11.22
C ALA A 186 -22.46 -0.80 10.44
N PRO A 187 -23.56 -1.17 11.09
CA PRO A 187 -24.88 -1.17 10.42
C PRO A 187 -25.21 0.22 9.89
N GLY A 188 -25.89 0.29 8.76
CA GLY A 188 -26.45 1.55 8.27
C GLY A 188 -27.51 2.10 9.24
N PRO A 189 -27.83 3.40 9.17
CA PRO A 189 -29.11 3.85 9.70
C PRO A 189 -30.21 3.07 9.00
N GLY A 190 -31.10 2.48 9.79
CA GLY A 190 -32.30 1.79 9.32
C GLY A 190 -33.22 2.74 8.57
#